data_e1b7cef6b71a6c3fdb637563c290271d
#
_entry.id   e1b7cef6b71a6c3fdb637563c290271d
#
_cell.length_a   1.000
_cell.length_b   1.000
_cell.length_c   1.000
_cell.angle_alpha   90.00
_cell.angle_beta   90.00
_cell.angle_gamma   90.00
#
_symmetry.space_group_name_H-M   'P 1'
#
loop_
_entity.id
_entity.type
_entity.pdbx_description
1 polymer ?
#
loop_
_entity_poly.entity_id
_entity_poly.type
_entity_poly.pdbx_seq_one_letter_code
_entity_poly.pdbx_strand_id
1 'polypeptide(L)'
;WMRMQLDELNAIAPQRAEREVLEAELRRIEHGEQLFEGTATIYELLYGGDQSTHDKLVRASTIAEQLAALDESLRSAALELRDIIIRCDELAKDIQRYNAQLDFSPERSQEIRERLSQLARLEKRYGSLENAIELQQRFTRELELIENFDSEVSYHLESITTLRHQLGELGERLTAHRRLTAERIEQSIAEILSRLGMPDATFHVMLQRRSVSSPSPEDHVAEVEGHYYSAYEHGLDDVAFFISTNKGESPGPLERIISGGEASRVMLALKTILAKSDKLPVLIFDEIDTGISGRIAHRVGIALEELGAYHQVIAITHNPQIAARGHTHLVVEKQSDGERTTVQVRNVRGTERVDEIAKLIAGETISEGARRTARELLEQGFTADTIS
;
A
#
# COMPACT_ATOMS: atom_id res chain seq x y z
N TRP A 1 -4.88 20.65 -38.15
CA TRP A 1 -5.84 19.54 -38.24
C TRP A 1 -6.60 19.39 -36.91
N MET A 2 -5.96 19.19 -35.76
CA MET A 2 -6.62 19.08 -34.45
C MET A 2 -7.48 20.31 -34.12
N ARG A 3 -6.95 21.53 -34.32
CA ARG A 3 -7.68 22.77 -34.06
C ARG A 3 -8.97 22.86 -34.89
N MET A 4 -8.91 22.55 -36.21
CA MET A 4 -10.07 22.52 -37.07
C MET A 4 -11.15 21.50 -36.64
N GLN A 5 -10.72 20.33 -36.17
CA GLN A 5 -11.67 19.33 -35.64
C GLN A 5 -12.28 19.77 -34.29
N LEU A 6 -11.46 20.37 -33.43
CA LEU A 6 -11.95 20.89 -32.16
C LEU A 6 -12.96 22.04 -32.39
N ASP A 7 -12.71 22.91 -33.36
CA ASP A 7 -13.62 23.99 -33.73
C ASP A 7 -14.98 23.44 -34.21
N GLU A 8 -14.97 22.38 -35.01
CA GLU A 8 -16.21 21.69 -35.46
C GLU A 8 -16.96 21.06 -34.27
N LEU A 9 -16.24 20.37 -33.37
CA LEU A 9 -16.82 19.77 -32.17
C LEU A 9 -17.38 20.83 -31.22
N ASN A 10 -16.68 21.94 -31.05
CA ASN A 10 -17.12 23.06 -30.22
C ASN A 10 -18.31 23.79 -30.80
N ALA A 11 -18.40 23.93 -32.15
CA ALA A 11 -19.53 24.55 -32.81
C ALA A 11 -20.84 23.74 -32.61
N ILE A 12 -20.75 22.43 -32.54
CA ILE A 12 -21.88 21.55 -32.28
C ILE A 12 -22.08 21.33 -30.77
N ALA A 13 -21.00 21.24 -29.97
CA ALA A 13 -20.99 21.05 -28.54
C ALA A 13 -21.94 19.92 -28.06
N PRO A 14 -21.70 18.66 -28.46
CA PRO A 14 -22.56 17.56 -28.11
C PRO A 14 -22.54 17.28 -26.59
N GLN A 15 -23.69 16.90 -26.03
CA GLN A 15 -23.82 16.53 -24.63
C GLN A 15 -24.09 15.04 -24.48
N ARG A 16 -23.69 14.48 -23.32
CA ARG A 16 -23.97 13.06 -23.00
C ARG A 16 -25.48 12.84 -22.93
N ALA A 17 -25.93 11.74 -23.51
CA ALA A 17 -27.34 11.36 -23.55
C ALA A 17 -28.28 12.42 -24.19
N GLU A 18 -27.74 13.45 -24.89
CA GLU A 18 -28.52 14.49 -25.53
C GLU A 18 -29.47 13.91 -26.57
N ARG A 19 -29.00 12.93 -27.35
CA ARG A 19 -29.78 12.28 -28.38
C ARG A 19 -31.00 11.60 -27.81
N GLU A 20 -30.84 10.76 -26.76
CA GLU A 20 -31.94 10.02 -26.14
C GLU A 20 -32.99 10.97 -25.56
N VAL A 21 -32.54 12.07 -24.95
CA VAL A 21 -33.43 13.10 -24.41
C VAL A 21 -34.22 13.78 -25.51
N LEU A 22 -33.55 14.19 -26.60
CA LEU A 22 -34.19 14.84 -27.73
C LEU A 22 -35.13 13.87 -28.51
N GLU A 23 -34.75 12.61 -28.70
CA GLU A 23 -35.63 11.62 -29.31
C GLU A 23 -36.86 11.32 -28.46
N ALA A 24 -36.70 11.31 -27.10
CA ALA A 24 -37.84 11.15 -26.20
C ALA A 24 -38.75 12.37 -26.21
N GLU A 25 -38.17 13.58 -26.28
CA GLU A 25 -38.91 14.83 -26.42
C GLU A 25 -39.63 14.89 -27.74
N LEU A 26 -38.97 14.54 -28.86
CA LEU A 26 -39.57 14.52 -30.20
C LEU A 26 -40.75 13.56 -30.29
N ARG A 27 -40.60 12.32 -29.78
CA ARG A 27 -41.70 11.35 -29.72
C ARG A 27 -42.89 11.90 -28.92
N ARG A 28 -42.66 12.62 -27.85
CA ARG A 28 -43.71 13.25 -27.02
C ARG A 28 -44.42 14.34 -27.80
N ILE A 29 -43.65 15.18 -28.53
CA ILE A 29 -44.21 16.26 -29.36
C ILE A 29 -44.93 15.68 -30.57
N GLU A 30 -44.39 14.69 -31.29
CA GLU A 30 -45.02 14.02 -32.45
C GLU A 30 -46.31 13.28 -32.11
N HIS A 31 -46.39 12.75 -30.89
CA HIS A 31 -47.66 12.20 -30.36
C HIS A 31 -48.49 13.26 -29.63
N GLY A 32 -47.96 14.44 -29.42
CA GLY A 32 -48.61 15.51 -28.66
C GLY A 32 -49.94 15.93 -29.26
N GLU A 33 -50.02 16.05 -30.59
CA GLU A 33 -51.24 16.33 -31.30
C GLU A 33 -52.30 15.24 -31.08
N GLN A 34 -51.93 13.98 -31.24
CA GLN A 34 -52.84 12.85 -30.99
C GLN A 34 -53.26 12.77 -29.52
N LEU A 35 -52.33 13.04 -28.61
CA LEU A 35 -52.61 13.06 -27.18
C LEU A 35 -53.52 14.27 -26.83
N PHE A 36 -53.22 15.43 -27.39
CA PHE A 36 -54.04 16.65 -27.19
C PHE A 36 -55.45 16.47 -27.71
N GLU A 37 -55.60 16.04 -28.98
CA GLU A 37 -56.90 15.76 -29.59
C GLU A 37 -57.65 14.63 -28.90
N GLY A 38 -56.94 13.54 -28.55
CA GLY A 38 -57.51 12.39 -27.83
C GLY A 38 -57.99 12.78 -26.43
N THR A 39 -57.18 13.50 -25.65
CA THR A 39 -57.58 13.97 -24.32
C THR A 39 -58.63 15.02 -24.32
N ALA A 40 -58.61 15.92 -25.29
CA ALA A 40 -59.72 16.87 -25.55
C ALA A 40 -61.03 16.15 -25.85
N THR A 41 -60.97 15.13 -26.73
CA THR A 41 -62.14 14.32 -27.08
C THR A 41 -62.68 13.55 -25.86
N ILE A 42 -61.77 12.95 -25.02
CA ILE A 42 -62.18 12.28 -23.76
C ILE A 42 -62.87 13.28 -22.83
N TYR A 43 -62.33 14.48 -22.67
CA TYR A 43 -62.92 15.52 -21.82
C TYR A 43 -64.29 15.91 -22.31
N GLU A 44 -64.45 16.17 -23.62
CA GLU A 44 -65.76 16.46 -24.24
C GLU A 44 -66.77 15.33 -24.00
N LEU A 45 -66.37 14.08 -24.17
CA LEU A 45 -67.25 12.92 -23.94
C LEU A 45 -67.64 12.77 -22.47
N LEU A 46 -66.71 13.05 -21.56
CA LEU A 46 -66.96 12.90 -20.11
C LEU A 46 -67.73 14.07 -19.52
N TYR A 47 -67.40 15.32 -19.91
CA TYR A 47 -67.89 16.51 -19.22
C TYR A 47 -68.23 17.70 -20.13
N GLY A 48 -67.41 18.09 -21.12
CA GLY A 48 -67.51 19.37 -21.79
C GLY A 48 -68.54 19.41 -22.94
N GLY A 49 -68.90 18.26 -23.52
CA GLY A 49 -69.76 18.22 -24.70
C GLY A 49 -71.25 18.19 -24.39
N ASP A 50 -72.07 18.61 -25.35
CA ASP A 50 -73.52 18.43 -25.30
C ASP A 50 -73.89 16.95 -25.08
N GLN A 51 -74.68 16.65 -24.07
CA GLN A 51 -75.01 15.28 -23.66
C GLN A 51 -73.79 14.44 -23.19
N SER A 52 -72.93 15.07 -22.45
CA SER A 52 -71.75 14.40 -21.87
C SER A 52 -72.13 13.18 -20.98
N THR A 53 -71.20 12.35 -20.64
CA THR A 53 -71.41 11.23 -19.70
C THR A 53 -71.83 11.75 -18.33
N HIS A 54 -71.24 12.86 -17.87
CA HIS A 54 -71.65 13.57 -16.65
C HIS A 54 -73.12 13.93 -16.71
N ASP A 55 -73.61 14.60 -17.79
CA ASP A 55 -75.00 15.06 -17.89
C ASP A 55 -75.98 13.84 -17.85
N LYS A 56 -75.57 12.75 -18.54
CA LYS A 56 -76.38 11.52 -18.54
C LYS A 56 -76.43 10.85 -17.15
N LEU A 57 -75.30 10.84 -16.45
CA LEU A 57 -75.23 10.32 -15.07
C LEU A 57 -76.04 11.19 -14.09
N VAL A 58 -75.95 12.51 -14.21
CA VAL A 58 -76.73 13.43 -13.38
C VAL A 58 -78.22 13.22 -13.60
N ARG A 59 -78.67 13.10 -14.86
CA ARG A 59 -80.03 12.82 -15.20
C ARG A 59 -80.49 11.45 -14.64
N ALA A 60 -79.63 10.42 -14.77
CA ALA A 60 -79.91 9.08 -14.24
C ALA A 60 -80.02 9.11 -12.72
N SER A 61 -79.10 9.78 -12.03
CA SER A 61 -79.11 9.99 -10.58
C SER A 61 -80.37 10.67 -10.09
N THR A 62 -80.77 11.72 -10.75
CA THR A 62 -82.04 12.46 -10.45
C THR A 62 -83.28 11.54 -10.54
N ILE A 63 -83.35 10.73 -11.59
CA ILE A 63 -84.41 9.73 -11.75
C ILE A 63 -84.35 8.64 -10.66
N ALA A 64 -83.15 8.14 -10.37
CA ALA A 64 -82.95 7.11 -9.32
C ALA A 64 -83.35 7.63 -7.93
N GLU A 65 -83.00 8.88 -7.58
CA GLU A 65 -83.42 9.52 -6.33
C GLU A 65 -84.95 9.66 -6.24
N GLN A 66 -85.61 10.01 -7.33
CA GLN A 66 -87.08 10.08 -7.34
C GLN A 66 -87.71 8.70 -7.14
N LEU A 67 -87.16 7.65 -7.80
CA LEU A 67 -87.67 6.31 -7.66
C LEU A 67 -87.33 5.70 -6.27
N ALA A 68 -86.18 6.02 -5.69
CA ALA A 68 -85.81 5.58 -4.32
C ALA A 68 -86.73 6.16 -3.26
N ALA A 69 -87.42 7.29 -3.50
CA ALA A 69 -88.47 7.79 -2.63
C ALA A 69 -89.77 6.97 -2.68
N LEU A 70 -89.95 6.19 -3.76
CA LEU A 70 -91.09 5.30 -3.94
C LEU A 70 -90.79 3.86 -3.56
N ASP A 71 -89.56 3.41 -3.78
CA ASP A 71 -89.09 2.06 -3.47
C ASP A 71 -87.66 2.14 -2.87
N GLU A 72 -87.54 1.82 -1.56
CA GLU A 72 -86.28 1.84 -0.77
C GLU A 72 -85.22 0.91 -1.35
N SER A 73 -85.57 -0.11 -2.10
CA SER A 73 -84.63 -1.03 -2.76
C SER A 73 -83.70 -0.34 -3.75
N LEU A 74 -84.13 0.82 -4.31
CA LEU A 74 -83.34 1.59 -5.28
C LEU A 74 -82.39 2.61 -4.65
N ARG A 75 -82.41 2.75 -3.34
CA ARG A 75 -81.57 3.72 -2.61
C ARG A 75 -80.06 3.49 -2.82
N SER A 76 -79.66 2.21 -2.79
CA SER A 76 -78.24 1.88 -3.03
C SER A 76 -77.78 2.27 -4.43
N ALA A 77 -78.60 2.07 -5.44
CA ALA A 77 -78.33 2.45 -6.83
C ALA A 77 -78.20 3.98 -6.99
N ALA A 78 -79.06 4.75 -6.30
CA ALA A 78 -78.98 6.23 -6.34
C ALA A 78 -77.69 6.74 -5.67
N LEU A 79 -77.22 6.14 -4.59
CA LEU A 79 -75.94 6.47 -3.95
C LEU A 79 -74.75 6.10 -4.85
N GLU A 80 -74.76 4.94 -5.47
CA GLU A 80 -73.71 4.50 -6.36
C GLU A 80 -73.59 5.42 -7.59
N LEU A 81 -74.68 5.85 -8.17
CA LEU A 81 -74.73 6.81 -9.28
C LEU A 81 -74.06 8.14 -8.86
N ARG A 82 -74.29 8.59 -7.64
CA ARG A 82 -73.68 9.79 -7.07
C ARG A 82 -72.18 9.66 -6.95
N ASP A 83 -71.70 8.52 -6.47
CA ASP A 83 -70.26 8.23 -6.37
C ASP A 83 -69.60 8.17 -7.77
N ILE A 84 -70.29 7.59 -8.77
CA ILE A 84 -69.83 7.53 -10.14
C ILE A 84 -69.71 8.96 -10.75
N ILE A 85 -70.64 9.85 -10.43
CA ILE A 85 -70.57 11.28 -10.89
C ILE A 85 -69.31 11.95 -10.34
N ILE A 86 -69.06 11.77 -9.04
CA ILE A 86 -67.85 12.40 -8.39
C ILE A 86 -66.60 11.85 -9.07
N ARG A 87 -66.48 10.55 -9.31
CA ARG A 87 -65.33 9.94 -9.98
C ARG A 87 -65.20 10.37 -11.43
N CYS A 88 -66.32 10.59 -12.12
CA CYS A 88 -66.32 11.11 -13.47
C CYS A 88 -65.78 12.52 -13.55
N ASP A 89 -66.16 13.38 -12.59
CA ASP A 89 -65.65 14.73 -12.46
C ASP A 89 -64.16 14.78 -12.15
N GLU A 90 -63.70 13.93 -11.23
CA GLU A 90 -62.26 13.84 -10.88
C GLU A 90 -61.45 13.43 -12.13
N LEU A 91 -61.91 12.40 -12.82
CA LEU A 91 -61.27 11.90 -14.04
C LEU A 91 -61.25 12.99 -15.14
N ALA A 92 -62.34 13.70 -15.34
CA ALA A 92 -62.41 14.81 -16.34
C ALA A 92 -61.43 15.92 -15.99
N LYS A 93 -61.31 16.28 -14.70
CA LYS A 93 -60.32 17.27 -14.24
C LYS A 93 -58.90 16.84 -14.45
N ASP A 94 -58.59 15.54 -14.19
CA ASP A 94 -57.25 15.02 -14.39
C ASP A 94 -56.89 14.99 -15.86
N ILE A 95 -57.81 14.57 -16.74
CA ILE A 95 -57.62 14.61 -18.19
C ILE A 95 -57.43 16.04 -18.69
N GLN A 96 -58.23 16.99 -18.21
CA GLN A 96 -58.09 18.40 -18.56
C GLN A 96 -56.72 18.97 -18.08
N ARG A 97 -56.31 18.61 -16.88
CA ARG A 97 -55.00 19.02 -16.36
C ARG A 97 -53.86 18.41 -17.19
N TYR A 98 -53.94 17.14 -17.56
CA TYR A 98 -53.00 16.49 -18.43
C TYR A 98 -52.92 17.18 -19.80
N ASN A 99 -54.06 17.47 -20.43
CA ASN A 99 -54.15 18.14 -21.72
C ASN A 99 -53.49 19.52 -21.67
N ALA A 100 -53.73 20.30 -20.59
CA ALA A 100 -53.14 21.61 -20.39
C ALA A 100 -51.63 21.60 -20.19
N GLN A 101 -51.01 20.44 -19.85
CA GLN A 101 -49.58 20.27 -19.70
C GLN A 101 -48.93 19.76 -21.00
N LEU A 102 -49.66 19.40 -22.02
CA LEU A 102 -49.15 18.99 -23.30
C LEU A 102 -48.57 20.18 -24.04
N ASP A 103 -47.22 20.14 -24.23
CA ASP A 103 -46.52 21.18 -25.01
C ASP A 103 -46.48 20.69 -26.47
N PHE A 104 -47.33 21.34 -27.30
CA PHE A 104 -47.41 21.08 -28.74
C PHE A 104 -46.88 22.29 -29.50
N SER A 105 -45.59 22.22 -29.88
CA SER A 105 -44.95 23.26 -30.70
C SER A 105 -44.32 22.65 -31.95
N PRO A 106 -44.84 22.90 -33.12
CA PRO A 106 -44.24 22.50 -34.40
C PRO A 106 -42.84 23.08 -34.60
N GLU A 107 -42.60 24.28 -34.12
CA GLU A 107 -41.31 24.96 -34.18
C GLU A 107 -40.27 24.18 -33.36
N ARG A 108 -40.65 23.74 -32.17
CA ARG A 108 -39.79 22.94 -31.31
C ARG A 108 -39.46 21.57 -31.91
N SER A 109 -40.43 20.95 -32.58
CA SER A 109 -40.22 19.71 -33.33
C SER A 109 -39.15 19.86 -34.42
N GLN A 110 -39.21 20.99 -35.16
CA GLN A 110 -38.24 21.28 -36.21
C GLN A 110 -36.83 21.53 -35.63
N GLU A 111 -36.71 22.30 -34.57
CA GLU A 111 -35.46 22.54 -33.88
C GLU A 111 -34.78 21.22 -33.43
N ILE A 112 -35.55 20.31 -32.81
CA ILE A 112 -35.07 19.03 -32.36
C ILE A 112 -34.59 18.18 -33.54
N ARG A 113 -35.31 18.14 -34.64
CA ARG A 113 -34.90 17.40 -35.85
C ARG A 113 -33.61 17.93 -36.45
N GLU A 114 -33.43 19.25 -36.49
CA GLU A 114 -32.21 19.87 -36.95
C GLU A 114 -31.04 19.52 -36.02
N ARG A 115 -31.26 19.58 -34.69
CA ARG A 115 -30.26 19.19 -33.70
C ARG A 115 -29.87 17.71 -33.80
N LEU A 116 -30.84 16.81 -33.89
CA LEU A 116 -30.61 15.39 -34.10
C LEU A 116 -29.82 15.11 -35.39
N SER A 117 -30.09 15.87 -36.48
CA SER A 117 -29.32 15.78 -37.71
C SER A 117 -27.85 16.19 -37.54
N GLN A 118 -27.57 17.19 -36.70
CA GLN A 118 -26.21 17.61 -36.37
C GLN A 118 -25.49 16.51 -35.56
N LEU A 119 -26.16 15.95 -34.54
CA LEU A 119 -25.63 14.86 -33.73
C LEU A 119 -25.38 13.60 -34.57
N ALA A 120 -26.29 13.22 -35.47
CA ALA A 120 -26.11 12.08 -36.35
C ALA A 120 -24.93 12.23 -37.32
N ARG A 121 -24.63 13.47 -37.77
CA ARG A 121 -23.39 13.75 -38.53
C ARG A 121 -22.14 13.51 -37.73
N LEU A 122 -22.11 13.90 -36.44
CA LEU A 122 -20.99 13.59 -35.57
C LEU A 122 -20.82 12.09 -35.34
N GLU A 123 -21.90 11.37 -35.06
CA GLU A 123 -21.86 9.92 -34.88
C GLU A 123 -21.34 9.20 -36.13
N LYS A 124 -21.79 9.59 -37.32
CA LYS A 124 -21.29 9.02 -38.57
C LYS A 124 -19.78 9.24 -38.76
N ARG A 125 -19.25 10.35 -38.25
CA ARG A 125 -17.84 10.73 -38.39
C ARG A 125 -16.94 10.12 -37.30
N TYR A 126 -17.42 10.08 -36.07
CA TYR A 126 -16.63 9.71 -34.90
C TYR A 126 -17.02 8.37 -34.24
N GLY A 127 -18.07 7.70 -34.79
CA GLY A 127 -18.55 6.41 -34.33
C GLY A 127 -19.66 6.48 -33.28
N SER A 128 -19.55 7.40 -32.30
CA SER A 128 -20.57 7.70 -31.28
C SER A 128 -20.44 9.12 -30.77
N LEU A 129 -21.47 9.63 -30.08
CA LEU A 129 -21.40 10.94 -29.42
C LEU A 129 -20.41 10.94 -28.28
N GLU A 130 -20.32 9.84 -27.52
CA GLU A 130 -19.35 9.65 -26.45
C GLU A 130 -17.93 9.80 -26.98
N ASN A 131 -17.61 9.10 -28.08
CA ASN A 131 -16.30 9.23 -28.73
C ASN A 131 -16.01 10.65 -29.19
N ALA A 132 -17.02 11.37 -29.71
CA ALA A 132 -16.88 12.75 -30.13
C ALA A 132 -16.58 13.68 -28.92
N ILE A 133 -17.27 13.48 -27.80
CA ILE A 133 -17.04 14.22 -26.54
C ILE A 133 -15.66 13.91 -25.95
N GLU A 134 -15.27 12.63 -25.90
CA GLU A 134 -13.95 12.21 -25.43
C GLU A 134 -12.83 12.81 -26.30
N LEU A 135 -13.02 12.79 -27.62
CA LEU A 135 -12.08 13.37 -28.55
C LEU A 135 -11.99 14.89 -28.41
N GLN A 136 -13.12 15.58 -28.20
CA GLN A 136 -13.14 17.01 -27.89
C GLN A 136 -12.34 17.31 -26.64
N GLN A 137 -12.58 16.59 -25.55
CA GLN A 137 -11.86 16.78 -24.29
C GLN A 137 -10.36 16.47 -24.40
N ARG A 138 -10.02 15.49 -25.21
CA ARG A 138 -8.63 15.13 -25.49
C ARG A 138 -7.95 16.23 -26.31
N PHE A 139 -8.55 16.68 -27.40
CA PHE A 139 -7.98 17.74 -28.24
C PHE A 139 -7.86 19.06 -27.50
N THR A 140 -8.84 19.40 -26.66
CA THR A 140 -8.73 20.59 -25.81
C THR A 140 -7.50 20.51 -24.93
N ARG A 141 -7.31 19.41 -24.21
CA ARG A 141 -6.11 19.19 -23.34
C ARG A 141 -4.80 19.19 -24.13
N GLU A 142 -4.78 18.52 -25.28
CA GLU A 142 -3.56 18.46 -26.10
C GLU A 142 -3.20 19.83 -26.69
N LEU A 143 -4.17 20.66 -27.08
CA LEU A 143 -3.94 22.00 -27.56
C LEU A 143 -3.55 22.98 -26.45
N GLU A 144 -4.17 22.89 -25.28
CA GLU A 144 -3.78 23.65 -24.10
C GLU A 144 -2.34 23.34 -23.70
N LEU A 145 -1.94 22.06 -23.75
CA LEU A 145 -0.55 21.66 -23.51
C LEU A 145 0.41 22.25 -24.55
N ILE A 146 0.04 22.26 -25.84
CA ILE A 146 0.87 22.85 -26.90
C ILE A 146 0.98 24.37 -26.75
N GLU A 147 -0.13 25.04 -26.42
CA GLU A 147 -0.18 26.52 -26.28
C GLU A 147 0.53 27.00 -25.00
N ASN A 148 0.51 26.19 -23.94
CA ASN A 148 1.17 26.51 -22.67
C ASN A 148 2.48 25.77 -22.45
N PHE A 149 3.00 25.05 -23.47
CA PHE A 149 4.15 24.17 -23.36
C PHE A 149 5.35 24.81 -22.67
N ASP A 150 5.74 26.03 -23.10
CA ASP A 150 6.89 26.73 -22.50
C ASP A 150 6.64 27.10 -21.03
N SER A 151 5.41 27.47 -20.70
CA SER A 151 5.02 27.81 -19.32
C SER A 151 4.98 26.57 -18.44
N GLU A 152 4.42 25.45 -18.95
CA GLU A 152 4.39 24.18 -18.22
C GLU A 152 5.79 23.59 -18.03
N VAL A 153 6.64 23.62 -19.07
CA VAL A 153 8.03 23.20 -18.95
C VAL A 153 8.76 24.03 -17.89
N SER A 154 8.61 25.36 -17.93
CA SER A 154 9.20 26.26 -16.92
C SER A 154 8.72 25.92 -15.51
N TYR A 155 7.41 25.72 -15.33
CA TYR A 155 6.81 25.35 -14.05
C TYR A 155 7.35 24.00 -13.53
N HIS A 156 7.47 23.01 -14.41
CA HIS A 156 8.02 21.70 -14.01
C HIS A 156 9.52 21.79 -13.67
N LEU A 157 10.30 22.57 -14.41
CA LEU A 157 11.71 22.79 -14.09
C LEU A 157 11.92 23.50 -12.75
N GLU A 158 11.11 24.51 -12.44
CA GLU A 158 11.10 25.16 -11.12
C GLU A 158 10.69 24.20 -10.01
N SER A 159 9.67 23.37 -10.27
CA SER A 159 9.21 22.35 -9.32
C SER A 159 10.31 21.32 -9.06
N ILE A 160 11.00 20.84 -10.09
CA ILE A 160 12.14 19.92 -9.97
C ILE A 160 13.23 20.56 -9.13
N THR A 161 13.57 21.82 -9.38
CA THR A 161 14.60 22.54 -8.63
C THR A 161 14.23 22.63 -7.15
N THR A 162 12.99 23.01 -6.87
CA THR A 162 12.46 23.11 -5.51
C THR A 162 12.49 21.76 -4.79
N LEU A 163 12.07 20.67 -5.46
CA LEU A 163 12.08 19.32 -4.90
C LEU A 163 13.50 18.81 -4.65
N ARG A 164 14.45 19.11 -5.54
CA ARG A 164 15.87 18.78 -5.37
C ARG A 164 16.47 19.44 -4.13
N HIS A 165 16.13 20.70 -3.91
CA HIS A 165 16.57 21.45 -2.72
C HIS A 165 15.96 20.84 -1.44
N GLN A 166 14.63 20.61 -1.42
CA GLN A 166 13.96 19.97 -0.28
C GLN A 166 14.52 18.58 0.02
N LEU A 167 14.80 17.81 -1.03
CA LEU A 167 15.42 16.49 -0.90
C LEU A 167 16.84 16.61 -0.33
N GLY A 168 17.58 17.65 -0.70
CA GLY A 168 18.88 17.98 -0.13
C GLY A 168 18.80 18.26 1.37
N GLU A 169 17.90 19.11 1.80
CA GLU A 169 17.68 19.43 3.22
C GLU A 169 17.34 18.18 4.06
N LEU A 170 16.40 17.37 3.55
CA LEU A 170 16.01 16.11 4.21
C LEU A 170 17.18 15.11 4.25
N GLY A 171 17.93 15.02 3.15
CA GLY A 171 19.11 14.18 3.04
C GLY A 171 20.18 14.58 4.03
N GLU A 172 20.47 15.88 4.19
CA GLU A 172 21.42 16.37 5.19
C GLU A 172 21.01 16.04 6.62
N ARG A 173 19.73 16.22 6.94
CA ARG A 173 19.19 15.85 8.25
C ARG A 173 19.36 14.35 8.51
N LEU A 174 19.08 13.51 7.53
CA LEU A 174 19.25 12.06 7.66
C LEU A 174 20.72 11.69 7.85
N THR A 175 21.63 12.31 7.08
CA THR A 175 23.07 12.09 7.20
C THR A 175 23.59 12.51 8.56
N ALA A 176 23.14 13.64 9.10
CA ALA A 176 23.51 14.09 10.45
C ALA A 176 23.10 13.04 11.53
N HIS A 177 21.89 12.52 11.44
CA HIS A 177 21.44 11.45 12.33
C HIS A 177 22.24 10.15 12.16
N ARG A 178 22.59 9.80 10.92
CA ARG A 178 23.44 8.63 10.64
C ARG A 178 24.84 8.78 11.22
N ARG A 179 25.46 9.96 11.12
CA ARG A 179 26.78 10.23 11.71
C ARG A 179 26.77 10.02 13.22
N LEU A 180 25.78 10.60 13.92
CA LEU A 180 25.65 10.40 15.36
C LEU A 180 25.43 8.94 15.75
N THR A 181 24.68 8.21 14.93
CA THR A 181 24.43 6.78 15.16
C THR A 181 25.69 5.97 14.84
N ALA A 182 26.41 6.31 13.79
CA ALA A 182 27.67 5.68 13.41
C ALA A 182 28.72 5.79 14.52
N GLU A 183 28.92 6.99 15.09
CA GLU A 183 29.83 7.21 16.20
C GLU A 183 29.50 6.32 17.42
N ARG A 184 28.20 6.20 17.76
CA ARG A 184 27.77 5.32 18.86
C ARG A 184 28.02 3.84 18.55
N ILE A 185 27.77 3.41 17.32
CA ILE A 185 28.02 2.03 16.88
C ILE A 185 29.53 1.76 16.92
N GLU A 186 30.36 2.65 16.39
CA GLU A 186 31.82 2.50 16.38
C GLU A 186 32.36 2.32 17.79
N GLN A 187 31.95 3.19 18.73
CA GLN A 187 32.38 3.11 20.16
C GLN A 187 31.89 1.80 20.78
N SER A 188 30.62 1.45 20.60
CA SER A 188 30.06 0.24 21.23
C SER A 188 30.71 -1.04 20.68
N ILE A 189 30.98 -1.08 19.36
CA ILE A 189 31.68 -2.20 18.73
C ILE A 189 33.10 -2.31 19.25
N ALA A 190 33.85 -1.19 19.32
CA ALA A 190 35.22 -1.20 19.82
C ALA A 190 35.30 -1.72 21.26
N GLU A 191 34.37 -1.31 22.15
CA GLU A 191 34.28 -1.81 23.52
C GLU A 191 34.01 -3.31 23.58
N ILE A 192 33.08 -3.80 22.78
CA ILE A 192 32.74 -5.23 22.74
C ILE A 192 33.90 -6.04 22.16
N LEU A 193 34.51 -5.61 21.05
CA LEU A 193 35.67 -6.25 20.46
C LEU A 193 36.84 -6.33 21.42
N SER A 194 37.11 -5.27 22.17
CA SER A 194 38.14 -5.29 23.20
C SER A 194 37.89 -6.36 24.30
N ARG A 195 36.62 -6.50 24.73
CA ARG A 195 36.23 -7.59 25.66
C ARG A 195 36.38 -8.98 25.03
N LEU A 196 36.12 -9.11 23.71
CA LEU A 196 36.24 -10.36 22.95
C LEU A 196 37.69 -10.68 22.53
N GLY A 197 38.69 -9.95 23.05
CA GLY A 197 40.11 -10.22 22.83
C GLY A 197 40.69 -9.57 21.59
N MET A 198 40.06 -8.52 21.11
CA MET A 198 40.53 -7.70 19.98
C MET A 198 40.69 -6.23 20.40
N PRO A 199 41.62 -5.89 21.33
CA PRO A 199 41.71 -4.55 21.87
C PRO A 199 42.22 -3.50 20.92
N ASP A 200 42.91 -3.92 19.84
CA ASP A 200 43.45 -3.03 18.82
C ASP A 200 42.52 -2.91 17.58
N ALA A 201 41.40 -3.60 17.61
CA ALA A 201 40.43 -3.53 16.51
C ALA A 201 39.74 -2.17 16.45
N THR A 202 39.64 -1.64 15.25
CA THR A 202 38.90 -0.40 14.96
C THR A 202 37.76 -0.68 13.98
N PHE A 203 36.61 -0.10 14.23
CA PHE A 203 35.44 -0.23 13.38
C PHE A 203 35.00 1.16 12.91
N HIS A 204 34.73 1.31 11.61
CA HIS A 204 34.33 2.58 11.02
C HIS A 204 33.11 2.43 10.14
N VAL A 205 32.18 3.36 10.28
CA VAL A 205 31.00 3.48 9.42
C VAL A 205 31.24 4.60 8.42
N MET A 206 31.47 4.27 7.18
CA MET A 206 31.66 5.24 6.12
C MET A 206 30.35 5.60 5.47
N LEU A 207 30.07 6.91 5.40
CA LEU A 207 28.94 7.48 4.68
C LEU A 207 29.50 8.17 3.42
N GLN A 208 29.22 7.63 2.26
CA GLN A 208 29.68 8.13 0.98
C GLN A 208 28.52 8.65 0.16
N ARG A 209 28.74 9.73 -0.61
CA ARG A 209 27.76 10.27 -1.53
C ARG A 209 28.30 10.23 -2.95
N ARG A 210 27.46 9.91 -3.89
CA ARG A 210 27.79 9.93 -5.30
C ARG A 210 27.46 11.28 -5.89
N SER A 211 28.49 12.07 -6.23
CA SER A 211 28.31 13.36 -6.91
C SER A 211 27.89 13.21 -8.36
N VAL A 212 27.05 14.14 -8.84
CA VAL A 212 26.58 14.23 -10.21
C VAL A 212 26.91 15.63 -10.73
N SER A 213 27.73 15.73 -11.78
CA SER A 213 28.25 17.03 -12.25
C SER A 213 27.24 17.83 -13.08
N SER A 214 26.36 17.17 -13.83
CA SER A 214 25.39 17.82 -14.73
C SER A 214 24.12 16.98 -14.78
N PRO A 215 23.21 17.14 -13.80
CA PRO A 215 22.01 16.34 -13.76
C PRO A 215 20.99 16.76 -14.82
N SER A 216 20.43 15.79 -15.54
CA SER A 216 19.27 16.01 -16.40
C SER A 216 17.97 16.14 -15.56
N PRO A 217 16.88 16.66 -16.11
CA PRO A 217 15.60 16.73 -15.38
C PRO A 217 15.10 15.37 -14.87
N GLU A 218 15.44 14.28 -15.56
CA GLU A 218 15.03 12.91 -15.22
C GLU A 218 15.86 12.28 -14.10
N ASP A 219 17.04 12.87 -13.78
CA ASP A 219 17.92 12.32 -12.76
C ASP A 219 17.34 12.53 -11.34
N HIS A 220 17.30 11.46 -10.58
CA HIS A 220 16.96 11.50 -9.15
C HIS A 220 18.14 11.98 -8.34
N VAL A 221 18.25 13.30 -8.21
CA VAL A 221 19.33 13.95 -7.48
C VAL A 221 18.80 14.96 -6.47
N ALA A 222 19.56 15.13 -5.40
CA ALA A 222 19.37 16.18 -4.42
C ALA A 222 20.40 17.28 -4.60
N GLU A 223 20.03 18.52 -4.31
CA GLU A 223 20.94 19.65 -4.29
C GLU A 223 21.31 19.98 -2.84
N VAL A 224 22.61 19.98 -2.57
CA VAL A 224 23.19 20.33 -1.27
C VAL A 224 24.33 21.33 -1.52
N GLU A 225 24.19 22.55 -0.99
CA GLU A 225 25.20 23.62 -1.11
C GLU A 225 25.66 23.88 -2.55
N GLY A 226 24.74 23.80 -3.52
CA GLY A 226 25.04 24.02 -4.94
C GLY A 226 25.68 22.82 -5.64
N HIS A 227 25.80 21.68 -4.99
CA HIS A 227 26.29 20.43 -5.58
C HIS A 227 25.15 19.40 -5.66
N TYR A 228 25.19 18.56 -6.70
CA TYR A 228 24.19 17.53 -6.90
C TYR A 228 24.73 16.16 -6.49
N TYR A 229 23.89 15.41 -5.77
CA TYR A 229 24.19 14.05 -5.33
C TYR A 229 23.06 13.11 -5.71
N SER A 230 23.40 11.88 -6.10
CA SER A 230 22.39 10.85 -6.38
C SER A 230 21.51 10.63 -5.16
N ALA A 231 20.21 10.56 -5.37
CA ALA A 231 19.22 10.30 -4.33
C ALA A 231 18.60 8.92 -4.53
N TYR A 232 18.50 8.18 -3.43
CA TYR A 232 17.98 6.83 -3.37
C TYR A 232 16.77 6.78 -2.42
N GLU A 233 16.00 5.69 -2.43
CA GLU A 233 14.87 5.48 -1.49
C GLU A 233 15.31 5.57 -0.02
N HIS A 234 16.56 5.26 0.27
CA HIS A 234 17.15 5.31 1.61
C HIS A 234 17.92 6.59 1.90
N GLY A 235 17.89 7.61 1.04
CA GLY A 235 18.56 8.91 1.21
C GLY A 235 19.77 9.10 0.29
N LEU A 236 20.73 9.95 0.71
CA LEU A 236 21.87 10.36 -0.12
C LEU A 236 23.13 9.54 0.13
N ASP A 237 23.19 8.78 1.23
CA ASP A 237 24.41 8.12 1.68
C ASP A 237 24.39 6.64 1.34
N ASP A 238 25.47 6.17 0.74
CA ASP A 238 25.87 4.77 0.71
C ASP A 238 26.64 4.47 2.01
N VAL A 239 26.15 3.48 2.76
CA VAL A 239 26.75 3.08 4.04
C VAL A 239 27.64 1.87 3.84
N ALA A 240 28.91 2.00 4.22
CA ALA A 240 29.86 0.90 4.18
C ALA A 240 30.54 0.73 5.54
N PHE A 241 30.76 -0.51 5.93
CA PHE A 241 31.44 -0.86 7.18
C PHE A 241 32.88 -1.27 6.89
N PHE A 242 33.79 -0.66 7.64
CA PHE A 242 35.21 -0.93 7.57
C PHE A 242 35.75 -1.38 8.92
N ILE A 243 36.69 -2.25 8.91
CA ILE A 243 37.32 -2.77 10.13
C ILE A 243 38.81 -2.98 9.90
N SER A 244 39.58 -2.73 10.96
CA SER A 244 40.93 -3.26 11.11
C SER A 244 40.97 -4.09 12.39
N THR A 245 41.56 -5.28 12.34
CA THR A 245 41.68 -6.19 13.50
C THR A 245 43.00 -6.06 14.23
N ASN A 246 44.00 -5.49 13.53
CA ASN A 246 45.37 -5.37 14.05
C ASN A 246 45.86 -3.90 14.09
N LYS A 247 46.68 -3.62 15.04
CA LYS A 247 47.30 -2.28 15.17
C LYS A 247 48.18 -1.95 13.97
N GLY A 248 47.90 -0.79 13.33
CA GLY A 248 48.71 -0.29 12.21
C GLY A 248 48.25 -0.80 10.83
N GLU A 249 47.26 -1.65 10.77
CA GLU A 249 46.59 -2.03 9.50
C GLU A 249 45.57 -0.95 9.10
N SER A 250 45.51 -0.63 7.81
CA SER A 250 44.44 0.23 7.28
C SER A 250 43.10 -0.50 7.33
N PRO A 251 42.01 0.16 7.78
CA PRO A 251 40.70 -0.45 7.77
C PRO A 251 40.28 -0.90 6.37
N GLY A 252 39.85 -2.16 6.26
CA GLY A 252 39.31 -2.73 5.04
C GLY A 252 37.81 -2.97 5.13
N PRO A 253 37.11 -3.18 3.99
CA PRO A 253 35.70 -3.54 4.03
C PRO A 253 35.42 -4.77 4.89
N LEU A 254 34.36 -4.71 5.70
CA LEU A 254 33.98 -5.80 6.62
C LEU A 254 33.88 -7.16 5.92
N GLU A 255 33.45 -7.18 4.68
CA GLU A 255 33.30 -8.38 3.85
C GLU A 255 34.62 -9.09 3.55
N ARG A 256 35.75 -8.43 3.78
CA ARG A 256 37.11 -8.92 3.48
C ARG A 256 37.87 -9.42 4.69
N ILE A 257 37.22 -9.63 5.83
CA ILE A 257 37.87 -10.22 7.00
C ILE A 257 38.32 -11.64 6.67
N ILE A 258 39.61 -11.91 6.79
CA ILE A 258 40.26 -13.15 6.32
C ILE A 258 40.20 -14.27 7.38
N SER A 259 40.21 -13.93 8.68
CA SER A 259 40.25 -14.93 9.77
C SER A 259 38.83 -15.32 10.21
N GLY A 260 38.51 -16.62 10.16
CA GLY A 260 37.20 -17.15 10.58
C GLY A 260 36.83 -16.81 12.04
N GLY A 261 37.78 -16.96 12.97
CA GLY A 261 37.56 -16.64 14.39
C GLY A 261 37.40 -15.14 14.64
N GLU A 262 38.14 -14.27 13.94
CA GLU A 262 37.95 -12.81 14.04
C GLU A 262 36.63 -12.38 13.42
N ALA A 263 36.28 -12.91 12.25
CA ALA A 263 34.99 -12.63 11.60
C ALA A 263 33.81 -13.02 12.50
N SER A 264 33.88 -14.20 13.15
CA SER A 264 32.83 -14.66 14.08
C SER A 264 32.71 -13.77 15.30
N ARG A 265 33.80 -13.27 15.87
CA ARG A 265 33.77 -12.33 17.01
C ARG A 265 33.27 -10.94 16.62
N VAL A 266 33.64 -10.44 15.44
CA VAL A 266 33.11 -9.17 14.89
C VAL A 266 31.61 -9.29 14.66
N MET A 267 31.17 -10.42 14.07
CA MET A 267 29.74 -10.67 13.87
C MET A 267 29.01 -10.79 15.22
N LEU A 268 29.60 -11.43 16.24
CA LEU A 268 29.03 -11.48 17.59
C LEU A 268 28.89 -10.07 18.16
N ALA A 269 29.89 -9.21 18.04
CA ALA A 269 29.83 -7.84 18.51
C ALA A 269 28.68 -7.05 17.83
N LEU A 270 28.58 -7.14 16.51
CA LEU A 270 27.49 -6.51 15.75
C LEU A 270 26.11 -7.03 16.17
N LYS A 271 25.96 -8.36 16.30
CA LYS A 271 24.69 -8.97 16.71
C LYS A 271 24.31 -8.64 18.14
N THR A 272 25.27 -8.47 19.03
CA THR A 272 25.01 -8.03 20.42
C THR A 272 24.42 -6.62 20.46
N ILE A 273 24.90 -5.70 19.61
CA ILE A 273 24.36 -4.34 19.54
C ILE A 273 22.95 -4.34 18.93
N LEU A 274 22.73 -5.17 17.92
CA LEU A 274 21.47 -5.23 17.16
C LEU A 274 20.45 -6.20 17.76
N ALA A 275 20.77 -6.93 18.85
CA ALA A 275 19.97 -8.04 19.37
C ALA A 275 18.49 -7.72 19.56
N LYS A 276 18.15 -6.52 20.02
CA LYS A 276 16.76 -6.09 20.22
C LYS A 276 16.03 -5.74 18.94
N SER A 277 16.75 -5.39 17.87
CA SER A 277 16.20 -4.90 16.59
C SER A 277 16.26 -5.96 15.49
N ASP A 278 17.15 -6.94 15.65
CA ASP A 278 17.37 -8.02 14.68
C ASP A 278 16.26 -9.07 14.81
N LYS A 279 15.64 -9.41 13.67
CA LYS A 279 14.54 -10.38 13.62
C LYS A 279 14.99 -11.79 13.20
N LEU A 280 16.30 -12.05 13.13
CA LEU A 280 16.82 -13.37 12.78
C LEU A 280 16.52 -14.38 13.88
N PRO A 281 15.81 -15.49 13.61
CA PRO A 281 15.42 -16.40 14.66
C PRO A 281 16.58 -17.27 15.14
N VAL A 282 17.56 -17.56 14.30
CA VAL A 282 18.69 -18.47 14.56
C VAL A 282 20.00 -17.84 14.12
N LEU A 283 21.01 -17.90 14.99
CA LEU A 283 22.38 -17.48 14.71
C LEU A 283 23.33 -18.66 14.93
N ILE A 284 24.19 -18.89 13.96
CA ILE A 284 25.18 -19.98 14.00
C ILE A 284 26.58 -19.36 14.01
N PHE A 285 27.37 -19.65 15.05
CA PHE A 285 28.76 -19.23 15.17
C PHE A 285 29.68 -20.44 15.07
N ASP A 286 30.53 -20.41 14.06
CA ASP A 286 31.58 -21.39 13.87
C ASP A 286 32.96 -20.77 14.13
N GLU A 287 33.90 -21.55 14.64
CA GLU A 287 35.29 -21.15 14.93
C GLU A 287 35.44 -19.92 15.85
N ILE A 288 34.43 -19.58 16.66
CA ILE A 288 34.42 -18.38 17.49
C ILE A 288 35.51 -18.37 18.57
N ASP A 289 35.98 -19.55 18.95
CA ASP A 289 37.01 -19.79 19.95
C ASP A 289 38.43 -19.93 19.36
N THR A 290 38.60 -19.82 18.04
CA THR A 290 39.91 -19.90 17.38
C THR A 290 40.81 -18.72 17.81
N GLY A 291 42.02 -19.05 18.31
CA GLY A 291 43.05 -18.10 18.67
C GLY A 291 42.78 -17.34 19.97
N ILE A 292 41.87 -17.78 20.84
CA ILE A 292 41.58 -17.12 22.11
C ILE A 292 41.98 -17.96 23.35
N SER A 293 42.39 -17.30 24.40
CA SER A 293 42.72 -17.90 25.69
C SER A 293 41.51 -18.00 26.63
N GLY A 294 41.63 -18.80 27.70
CA GLY A 294 40.53 -19.08 28.64
C GLY A 294 39.75 -17.85 29.14
N ARG A 295 40.40 -16.74 29.48
CA ARG A 295 39.72 -15.53 29.94
C ARG A 295 38.87 -14.87 28.88
N ILE A 296 39.35 -14.89 27.63
CA ILE A 296 38.64 -14.32 26.50
C ILE A 296 37.48 -15.26 26.12
N ALA A 297 37.72 -16.58 26.08
CA ALA A 297 36.69 -17.57 25.85
C ALA A 297 35.52 -17.47 26.85
N HIS A 298 35.82 -17.24 28.10
CA HIS A 298 34.78 -16.96 29.12
C HIS A 298 33.92 -15.75 28.77
N ARG A 299 34.50 -14.62 28.32
CA ARG A 299 33.76 -13.43 27.89
C ARG A 299 32.96 -13.65 26.62
N VAL A 300 33.52 -14.41 25.66
CA VAL A 300 32.78 -14.83 24.46
C VAL A 300 31.57 -15.68 24.84
N GLY A 301 31.74 -16.62 25.81
CA GLY A 301 30.62 -17.42 26.30
C GLY A 301 29.49 -16.60 26.92
N ILE A 302 29.85 -15.56 27.73
CA ILE A 302 28.87 -14.62 28.29
C ILE A 302 28.12 -13.87 27.18
N ALA A 303 28.83 -13.34 26.18
CA ALA A 303 28.20 -12.59 25.09
C ALA A 303 27.26 -13.48 24.26
N LEU A 304 27.60 -14.76 24.04
CA LEU A 304 26.72 -15.73 23.36
C LEU A 304 25.47 -16.04 24.19
N GLU A 305 25.62 -16.18 25.51
CA GLU A 305 24.52 -16.41 26.45
C GLU A 305 23.57 -15.23 26.48
N GLU A 306 24.07 -14.00 26.60
CA GLU A 306 23.29 -12.75 26.53
C GLU A 306 22.53 -12.63 25.20
N LEU A 307 23.17 -12.99 24.08
CA LEU A 307 22.54 -13.01 22.75
C LEU A 307 21.46 -14.10 22.65
N GLY A 308 21.62 -15.19 23.40
CA GLY A 308 20.66 -16.29 23.51
C GLY A 308 19.30 -15.89 24.11
N ALA A 309 19.24 -14.76 24.83
CA ALA A 309 17.97 -14.22 25.33
C ALA A 309 17.06 -13.67 24.21
N TYR A 310 17.62 -13.34 23.05
CA TYR A 310 16.91 -12.74 21.92
C TYR A 310 16.82 -13.66 20.70
N HIS A 311 17.76 -14.61 20.58
CA HIS A 311 17.92 -15.48 19.41
C HIS A 311 18.19 -16.93 19.84
N GLN A 312 17.85 -17.87 19.00
CA GLN A 312 18.41 -19.21 19.13
C GLN A 312 19.88 -19.19 18.64
N VAL A 313 20.82 -19.31 19.58
CA VAL A 313 22.25 -19.31 19.27
C VAL A 313 22.77 -20.73 19.22
N ILE A 314 23.45 -21.10 18.13
CA ILE A 314 24.17 -22.35 17.96
C ILE A 314 25.66 -21.99 17.85
N ALA A 315 26.48 -22.43 18.80
CA ALA A 315 27.92 -22.22 18.77
C ALA A 315 28.64 -23.55 18.62
N ILE A 316 29.54 -23.64 17.63
CA ILE A 316 30.42 -24.77 17.42
C ILE A 316 31.76 -24.42 18.11
N THR A 317 32.11 -25.17 19.14
CA THR A 317 33.26 -24.84 19.99
C THR A 317 33.93 -26.10 20.54
N HIS A 318 35.23 -26.01 20.71
CA HIS A 318 36.04 -26.97 21.46
C HIS A 318 36.51 -26.41 22.81
N ASN A 319 36.06 -25.20 23.16
CA ASN A 319 36.48 -24.50 24.39
C ASN A 319 35.50 -24.83 25.54
N PRO A 320 35.98 -25.37 26.67
CA PRO A 320 35.15 -25.75 27.82
C PRO A 320 34.38 -24.57 28.43
N GLN A 321 34.93 -23.36 28.38
CA GLN A 321 34.31 -22.19 28.98
C GLN A 321 33.12 -21.67 28.16
N ILE A 322 33.14 -21.89 26.83
CA ILE A 322 32.02 -21.55 25.98
C ILE A 322 30.96 -22.68 26.06
N ALA A 323 31.40 -23.95 25.94
CA ALA A 323 30.51 -25.09 25.98
C ALA A 323 29.72 -25.21 27.31
N ALA A 324 30.33 -24.83 28.44
CA ALA A 324 29.67 -24.83 29.73
C ALA A 324 28.48 -23.84 29.84
N ARG A 325 28.46 -22.78 29.06
CA ARG A 325 27.38 -21.76 29.07
C ARG A 325 26.18 -22.06 28.22
N GLY A 326 26.28 -23.06 27.33
CA GLY A 326 25.14 -23.45 26.51
C GLY A 326 24.02 -24.06 27.33
N HIS A 327 22.77 -23.71 27.13
CA HIS A 327 21.58 -24.35 27.75
C HIS A 327 21.45 -25.80 27.31
N THR A 328 21.74 -26.09 26.05
CA THR A 328 21.74 -27.43 25.45
C THR A 328 23.14 -27.73 24.96
N HIS A 329 23.65 -28.92 25.33
CA HIS A 329 24.97 -29.38 24.90
C HIS A 329 24.84 -30.59 23.97
N LEU A 330 25.23 -30.38 22.71
CA LEU A 330 25.29 -31.42 21.69
C LEU A 330 26.72 -31.82 21.46
N VAL A 331 27.01 -33.13 21.56
CA VAL A 331 28.32 -33.71 21.27
C VAL A 331 28.28 -34.34 19.90
N VAL A 332 29.24 -33.99 19.07
CA VAL A 332 29.38 -34.53 17.70
C VAL A 332 30.57 -35.49 17.68
N GLU A 333 30.30 -36.73 17.44
CA GLU A 333 31.32 -37.81 17.40
C GLU A 333 31.39 -38.44 16.03
N LYS A 334 32.63 -38.67 15.54
CA LYS A 334 32.88 -39.45 14.34
C LYS A 334 33.17 -40.86 14.74
N GLN A 335 32.36 -41.82 14.25
CA GLN A 335 32.58 -43.25 14.40
C GLN A 335 33.00 -43.83 13.07
N SER A 336 34.14 -44.53 13.04
CA SER A 336 34.61 -45.22 11.85
C SER A 336 34.67 -46.72 12.15
N ASP A 337 34.02 -47.52 11.32
CA ASP A 337 34.07 -49.00 11.37
C ASP A 337 35.09 -49.60 10.39
N GLY A 338 35.98 -48.76 9.82
CA GLY A 338 37.02 -49.15 8.88
C GLY A 338 36.61 -49.02 7.41
N GLU A 339 35.33 -49.09 7.06
CA GLU A 339 34.81 -48.91 5.70
C GLU A 339 34.04 -47.62 5.54
N ARG A 340 33.36 -47.14 6.60
CA ARG A 340 32.54 -45.91 6.59
C ARG A 340 32.76 -45.11 7.85
N THR A 341 32.76 -43.77 7.67
CA THR A 341 32.74 -42.83 8.79
C THR A 341 31.32 -42.30 8.91
N THR A 342 30.71 -42.50 10.08
CA THR A 342 29.41 -41.95 10.44
C THR A 342 29.59 -40.85 11.48
N VAL A 343 28.71 -39.84 11.46
CA VAL A 343 28.66 -38.78 12.44
C VAL A 343 27.43 -38.97 13.31
N GLN A 344 27.64 -39.05 14.61
CA GLN A 344 26.56 -39.12 15.60
C GLN A 344 26.49 -37.84 16.38
N VAL A 345 25.26 -37.36 16.65
CA VAL A 345 25.00 -36.21 17.50
C VAL A 345 24.22 -36.66 18.73
N ARG A 346 24.77 -36.43 19.90
CA ARG A 346 24.14 -36.75 21.18
C ARG A 346 23.86 -35.52 22.01
N ASN A 347 22.69 -35.46 22.63
CA ASN A 347 22.34 -34.42 23.60
C ASN A 347 22.74 -34.93 25.00
N VAL A 348 23.75 -34.30 25.59
CA VAL A 348 24.30 -34.71 26.90
C VAL A 348 23.75 -33.85 28.02
N ARG A 349 23.47 -34.49 29.18
CA ARG A 349 22.90 -33.83 30.37
C ARG A 349 23.49 -34.38 31.66
N GLY A 350 23.33 -33.68 32.76
CA GLY A 350 23.75 -34.11 34.10
C GLY A 350 25.24 -34.51 34.16
N THR A 351 25.53 -35.68 34.66
CA THR A 351 26.89 -36.20 34.81
C THR A 351 27.61 -36.41 33.48
N GLU A 352 26.89 -36.82 32.44
CA GLU A 352 27.45 -36.97 31.10
C GLU A 352 27.96 -35.62 30.55
N ARG A 353 27.22 -34.54 30.78
CA ARG A 353 27.65 -33.20 30.41
C ARG A 353 28.89 -32.75 31.16
N VAL A 354 28.99 -33.09 32.46
CA VAL A 354 30.20 -32.82 33.26
C VAL A 354 31.40 -33.56 32.67
N ASP A 355 31.23 -34.82 32.31
CA ASP A 355 32.30 -35.62 31.72
C ASP A 355 32.76 -35.09 30.35
N GLU A 356 31.84 -34.66 29.50
CA GLU A 356 32.19 -34.05 28.21
C GLU A 356 32.94 -32.70 28.38
N ILE A 357 32.49 -31.82 29.29
CA ILE A 357 33.26 -30.61 29.63
C ILE A 357 34.65 -30.96 30.22
N ALA A 358 34.74 -31.99 31.07
CA ALA A 358 36.02 -32.48 31.62
C ALA A 358 36.96 -33.03 30.52
N LYS A 359 36.44 -33.69 29.47
CA LYS A 359 37.22 -34.09 28.29
C LYS A 359 37.78 -32.84 27.55
N LEU A 360 36.99 -31.78 27.39
CA LEU A 360 37.48 -30.54 26.77
C LEU A 360 38.61 -29.89 27.59
N ILE A 361 38.65 -30.09 28.92
CA ILE A 361 39.68 -29.55 29.79
C ILE A 361 40.97 -30.41 29.78
N ALA A 362 40.83 -31.76 29.90
CA ALA A 362 41.94 -32.64 30.18
C ALA A 362 42.29 -33.58 29.03
N GLY A 363 41.53 -33.59 27.95
CA GLY A 363 41.61 -34.62 26.91
C GLY A 363 40.85 -35.90 27.29
N GLU A 364 41.12 -36.99 26.60
CA GLU A 364 40.35 -38.26 26.75
C GLU A 364 40.44 -38.89 28.15
N THR A 365 41.55 -38.61 28.90
CA THR A 365 41.76 -39.14 30.26
C THR A 365 41.21 -38.17 31.30
N ILE A 366 39.99 -38.43 31.78
CA ILE A 366 39.29 -37.57 32.72
C ILE A 366 39.84 -37.80 34.14
N SER A 367 40.45 -36.76 34.77
CA SER A 367 40.82 -36.78 36.17
C SER A 367 39.72 -36.25 37.07
N GLU A 368 39.72 -36.59 38.37
CA GLU A 368 38.79 -36.00 39.32
C GLU A 368 38.95 -34.46 39.44
N GLY A 369 40.16 -33.95 39.25
CA GLY A 369 40.41 -32.51 39.15
C GLY A 369 39.67 -31.86 37.97
N ALA A 370 39.73 -32.51 36.78
CA ALA A 370 39.04 -32.01 35.61
C ALA A 370 37.49 -32.03 35.77
N ARG A 371 36.94 -33.06 36.41
CA ARG A 371 35.50 -33.11 36.74
C ARG A 371 35.09 -32.03 37.69
N ARG A 372 35.92 -31.72 38.70
CA ARG A 372 35.67 -30.62 39.65
C ARG A 372 35.64 -29.29 38.93
N THR A 373 36.63 -28.99 38.09
CA THR A 373 36.67 -27.75 37.29
C THR A 373 35.50 -27.67 36.32
N ALA A 374 35.11 -28.80 35.72
CA ALA A 374 33.93 -28.84 34.83
C ALA A 374 32.63 -28.48 35.57
N ARG A 375 32.43 -28.95 36.80
CA ARG A 375 31.27 -28.57 37.63
C ARG A 375 31.30 -27.09 37.99
N GLU A 376 32.44 -26.57 38.39
CA GLU A 376 32.61 -25.15 38.70
C GLU A 376 32.28 -24.25 37.51
N LEU A 377 32.68 -24.63 36.28
CA LEU A 377 32.33 -23.90 35.04
C LEU A 377 30.84 -23.95 34.74
N LEU A 378 30.20 -25.12 34.92
CA LEU A 378 28.78 -25.28 34.71
C LEU A 378 27.92 -24.49 35.72
N GLU A 379 28.35 -24.44 36.98
CA GLU A 379 27.70 -23.69 38.03
C GLU A 379 27.80 -22.17 37.77
N GLN A 380 28.92 -21.65 37.25
CA GLN A 380 29.07 -20.25 36.86
C GLN A 380 28.15 -19.84 35.69
N GLY A 381 27.80 -20.78 34.80
CA GLY A 381 26.88 -20.50 33.71
C GLY A 381 25.40 -20.38 34.14
N PHE A 382 25.00 -21.00 35.25
CA PHE A 382 23.61 -21.00 35.72
C PHE A 382 23.29 -19.94 36.81
N THR A 383 24.32 -19.27 37.38
CA THR A 383 24.11 -18.27 38.45
C THR A 383 23.70 -16.88 37.95
N ALA A 384 23.71 -16.62 36.63
CA ALA A 384 23.33 -15.33 36.07
C ALA A 384 21.80 -15.11 35.98
N ASP A 385 20.99 -16.16 36.05
CA ASP A 385 19.53 -16.08 35.93
C ASP A 385 18.76 -15.74 37.24
N THR A 386 19.45 -15.43 38.36
CA THR A 386 18.77 -15.23 39.64
C THR A 386 18.88 -13.79 40.19
N ILE A 387 19.37 -12.84 39.38
CA ILE A 387 19.36 -11.41 39.75
C ILE A 387 18.78 -10.57 38.59
N SER A 388 17.47 -10.51 38.52
CA SER A 388 16.69 -9.43 37.91
C SER A 388 15.29 -9.39 38.47
#